data_0efd99f4ebbe3a0a0f1cb92d347926ec
#
_entry.id   0efd99f4ebbe3a0a0f1cb92d347926ec
#
_cell.length_a   1.000
_cell.length_b   1.000
_cell.length_c   1.000
_cell.angle_alpha   90.00
_cell.angle_beta   90.00
_cell.angle_gamma   90.00
#
_symmetry.space_group_name_H-M   'P 1'
#
loop_
_entity.id
_entity.type
_entity.pdbx_description
1 polymer ?
#
loop_
_entity_poly.entity_id
_entity_poly.type
_entity_poly.pdbx_seq_one_letter_code
_entity_poly.pdbx_strand_id
1 'polypeptide(L)'
;VIDKVQLPEKLEIGQVLVEVHVSGICGSQIGEISGAKGPDKYLPHLLGHEGCATVISIGPGVKTLCEGDLVVLHWRKGVGIESETPNYIWRGNKVNAGWVTTFNKYAVVSENRCTSVPQDTDRELAALFGCAITTGFGVIENNAKLKIGESIVVFGAGGIGLNIIQAASLSSAWPIIAVDLYDSRLGLAKNFGATHTINSKNFDSREMISKIMNGNFLDVFIDNTGLPEIIEMGYE
;
A
#
# COMPACT_ATOMS: atom_id res chain seq x y z
N VAL A 1 -15.66 -15.56 0.50
CA VAL A 1 -16.20 -16.53 -0.47
C VAL A 1 -15.66 -16.16 -1.84
N ILE A 2 -15.19 -17.14 -2.61
CA ILE A 2 -14.86 -16.95 -4.03
C ILE A 2 -16.09 -17.41 -4.83
N ASP A 3 -16.66 -16.48 -5.62
CA ASP A 3 -17.84 -16.77 -6.42
C ASP A 3 -17.87 -15.89 -7.68
N LYS A 4 -18.80 -16.15 -8.59
CA LYS A 4 -18.99 -15.34 -9.79
C LYS A 4 -19.94 -14.18 -9.48
N VAL A 5 -19.56 -12.98 -9.85
CA VAL A 5 -20.40 -11.78 -9.83
C VAL A 5 -20.66 -11.31 -11.28
N GLN A 6 -21.82 -10.76 -11.52
CA GLN A 6 -22.15 -10.16 -12.81
C GLN A 6 -21.60 -8.75 -12.87
N LEU A 7 -20.83 -8.46 -13.91
CA LEU A 7 -20.33 -7.11 -14.22
C LEU A 7 -21.49 -6.17 -14.59
N PRO A 8 -21.31 -4.85 -14.44
CA PRO A 8 -22.23 -3.85 -15.00
C PRO A 8 -22.40 -4.07 -16.52
N GLU A 9 -23.61 -3.86 -17.03
CA GLU A 9 -23.94 -4.04 -18.46
C GLU A 9 -23.22 -3.04 -19.37
N LYS A 10 -22.94 -1.83 -18.84
CA LYS A 10 -22.23 -0.75 -19.53
C LYS A 10 -21.31 -0.02 -18.60
N LEU A 11 -20.29 0.61 -19.17
CA LEU A 11 -19.41 1.52 -18.46
C LEU A 11 -20.01 2.93 -18.44
N GLU A 12 -20.05 3.52 -17.27
CA GLU A 12 -20.44 4.90 -17.06
C GLU A 12 -19.26 5.87 -17.26
N ILE A 13 -19.51 7.18 -17.17
CA ILE A 13 -18.49 8.23 -17.35
C ILE A 13 -17.30 7.98 -16.39
N GLY A 14 -16.08 7.93 -16.94
CA GLY A 14 -14.84 7.75 -16.19
C GLY A 14 -14.60 6.35 -15.67
N GLN A 15 -15.42 5.37 -16.02
CA GLN A 15 -15.21 3.97 -15.68
C GLN A 15 -14.33 3.26 -16.70
N VAL A 16 -13.52 2.32 -16.22
CA VAL A 16 -12.59 1.51 -17.01
C VAL A 16 -12.76 0.04 -16.63
N LEU A 17 -12.98 -0.82 -17.59
CA LEU A 17 -12.96 -2.27 -17.41
C LEU A 17 -11.53 -2.77 -17.57
N VAL A 18 -11.05 -3.51 -16.58
CA VAL A 18 -9.69 -4.05 -16.56
C VAL A 18 -9.69 -5.57 -16.31
N GLU A 19 -8.71 -6.29 -16.88
CA GLU A 19 -8.35 -7.65 -16.49
C GLU A 19 -7.19 -7.59 -15.49
N VAL A 20 -7.45 -8.00 -14.23
CA VAL A 20 -6.45 -8.01 -13.17
C VAL A 20 -5.55 -9.22 -13.30
N HIS A 21 -4.23 -9.00 -13.33
CA HIS A 21 -3.21 -10.05 -13.42
C HIS A 21 -2.66 -10.41 -12.05
N VAL A 22 -2.35 -9.38 -11.25
CA VAL A 22 -1.74 -9.51 -9.93
C VAL A 22 -2.40 -8.52 -8.99
N SER A 23 -2.63 -8.94 -7.75
CA SER A 23 -3.12 -8.09 -6.67
C SER A 23 -2.28 -8.28 -5.42
N GLY A 24 -1.87 -7.19 -4.79
CA GLY A 24 -1.25 -7.22 -3.47
C GLY A 24 -2.30 -7.41 -2.37
N ILE A 25 -1.86 -7.95 -1.24
CA ILE A 25 -2.68 -8.10 -0.02
C ILE A 25 -2.17 -7.13 1.04
N CYS A 26 -2.91 -6.07 1.26
CA CYS A 26 -2.59 -5.06 2.27
C CYS A 26 -3.17 -5.44 3.64
N GLY A 27 -2.47 -5.08 4.71
CA GLY A 27 -2.96 -5.26 6.09
C GLY A 27 -4.31 -4.60 6.35
N SER A 28 -4.63 -3.49 5.66
CA SER A 28 -5.93 -2.83 5.74
C SER A 28 -7.08 -3.71 5.27
N GLN A 29 -6.86 -4.56 4.25
CA GLN A 29 -7.85 -5.52 3.76
C GLN A 29 -8.06 -6.66 4.76
N ILE A 30 -7.00 -7.11 5.40
CA ILE A 30 -7.09 -8.13 6.48
C ILE A 30 -7.90 -7.55 7.65
N GLY A 31 -7.63 -6.32 8.05
CA GLY A 31 -8.40 -5.61 9.08
C GLY A 31 -9.88 -5.43 8.72
N GLU A 32 -10.18 -5.15 7.46
CA GLU A 32 -11.55 -5.04 6.95
C GLU A 32 -12.29 -6.39 7.00
N ILE A 33 -11.66 -7.46 6.52
CA ILE A 33 -12.20 -8.83 6.56
C ILE A 33 -12.46 -9.29 8.00
N SER A 34 -11.58 -8.96 8.94
CA SER A 34 -11.73 -9.33 10.36
C SER A 34 -12.71 -8.44 11.15
N GLY A 35 -13.22 -7.36 10.53
CA GLY A 35 -14.10 -6.40 11.20
C GLY A 35 -13.39 -5.52 12.23
N ALA A 36 -12.06 -5.36 12.16
CA ALA A 36 -11.26 -4.59 13.12
C ALA A 36 -11.65 -3.10 13.18
N LYS A 37 -12.30 -2.59 12.12
CA LYS A 37 -12.78 -1.20 12.03
C LYS A 37 -14.23 -1.01 12.51
N GLY A 38 -14.85 -2.06 13.06
CA GLY A 38 -16.25 -2.06 13.46
C GLY A 38 -17.22 -2.46 12.34
N PRO A 39 -18.54 -2.27 12.53
CA PRO A 39 -19.56 -2.67 11.56
C PRO A 39 -19.39 -1.99 10.21
N ASP A 40 -19.38 -2.78 9.15
CA ASP A 40 -19.26 -2.29 7.78
C ASP A 40 -20.65 -2.14 7.13
N LYS A 41 -21.03 -0.89 6.89
CA LYS A 41 -22.34 -0.53 6.28
C LYS A 41 -22.40 -0.77 4.76
N TYR A 42 -21.29 -1.11 4.12
CA TYR A 42 -21.20 -1.31 2.67
C TYR A 42 -21.30 -2.79 2.26
N LEU A 43 -21.37 -3.71 3.23
CA LEU A 43 -21.51 -5.14 2.94
C LEU A 43 -22.81 -5.47 2.19
N PRO A 44 -22.81 -6.41 1.23
CA PRO A 44 -21.64 -7.06 0.68
C PRO A 44 -20.88 -6.17 -0.30
N HIS A 45 -19.54 -6.21 -0.28
CA HIS A 45 -18.71 -5.48 -1.23
C HIS A 45 -17.49 -6.28 -1.69
N LEU A 46 -16.93 -5.88 -2.83
CA LEU A 46 -15.67 -6.40 -3.36
C LEU A 46 -14.47 -5.76 -2.65
N LEU A 47 -13.34 -6.46 -2.66
CA LEU A 47 -12.12 -6.11 -1.94
C LEU A 47 -10.92 -5.93 -2.88
N GLY A 48 -9.79 -5.48 -2.30
CA GLY A 48 -8.53 -5.24 -2.99
C GLY A 48 -8.40 -3.80 -3.48
N HIS A 49 -7.18 -3.24 -3.39
CA HIS A 49 -6.96 -1.84 -3.76
C HIS A 49 -5.57 -1.55 -4.35
N GLU A 50 -4.79 -2.58 -4.59
CA GLU A 50 -3.50 -2.49 -5.26
C GLU A 50 -3.34 -3.67 -6.23
N GLY A 51 -2.94 -3.40 -7.46
CA GLY A 51 -2.82 -4.44 -8.46
C GLY A 51 -2.19 -3.97 -9.75
N CYS A 52 -1.95 -4.95 -10.63
CA CYS A 52 -1.55 -4.73 -12.01
C CYS A 52 -2.60 -5.35 -12.93
N ALA A 53 -3.00 -4.63 -13.95
CA ALA A 53 -4.08 -5.04 -14.86
C ALA A 53 -3.83 -4.56 -16.29
N THR A 54 -4.59 -5.14 -17.24
CA THR A 54 -4.70 -4.63 -18.61
C THR A 54 -6.07 -3.98 -18.83
N VAL A 55 -6.10 -2.83 -19.45
CA VAL A 55 -7.33 -2.14 -19.84
C VAL A 55 -8.03 -2.92 -20.96
N ILE A 56 -9.27 -3.34 -20.74
CA ILE A 56 -10.08 -4.08 -21.73
C ILE A 56 -11.01 -3.15 -22.48
N SER A 57 -11.62 -2.19 -21.79
CA SER A 57 -12.52 -1.21 -22.39
C SER A 57 -12.60 0.05 -21.53
N ILE A 58 -12.88 1.17 -22.18
CA ILE A 58 -12.97 2.49 -21.52
C ILE A 58 -14.37 3.06 -21.68
N GLY A 59 -14.89 3.66 -20.61
CA GLY A 59 -16.16 4.35 -20.58
C GLY A 59 -16.08 5.78 -21.16
N PRO A 60 -17.23 6.43 -21.31
CA PRO A 60 -17.27 7.80 -21.83
C PRO A 60 -16.41 8.75 -20.99
N GLY A 61 -15.72 9.67 -21.65
CA GLY A 61 -14.93 10.72 -21.02
C GLY A 61 -13.53 10.34 -20.56
N VAL A 62 -13.16 9.06 -20.52
CA VAL A 62 -11.81 8.59 -20.24
C VAL A 62 -10.84 9.13 -21.30
N LYS A 63 -9.72 9.73 -20.87
CA LYS A 63 -8.75 10.39 -21.76
C LYS A 63 -7.30 9.99 -21.47
N THR A 64 -7.01 9.44 -20.29
CA THR A 64 -5.64 9.14 -19.86
C THR A 64 -5.24 7.69 -20.15
N LEU A 65 -6.16 6.86 -20.62
CA LEU A 65 -6.00 5.44 -20.84
C LEU A 65 -6.53 5.02 -22.20
N CYS A 66 -5.92 3.97 -22.76
CA CYS A 66 -6.38 3.28 -23.98
C CYS A 66 -6.58 1.79 -23.70
N GLU A 67 -7.40 1.14 -24.54
CA GLU A 67 -7.53 -0.33 -24.52
C GLU A 67 -6.17 -0.97 -24.82
N GLY A 68 -5.82 -2.00 -24.06
CA GLY A 68 -4.52 -2.67 -24.12
C GLY A 68 -3.45 -2.09 -23.18
N ASP A 69 -3.65 -0.93 -22.57
CA ASP A 69 -2.68 -0.36 -21.62
C ASP A 69 -2.46 -1.30 -20.45
N LEU A 70 -1.19 -1.50 -20.07
CA LEU A 70 -0.81 -2.08 -18.79
C LEU A 70 -0.88 -0.98 -17.73
N VAL A 71 -1.62 -1.23 -16.64
CA VAL A 71 -1.88 -0.23 -15.61
C VAL A 71 -1.61 -0.74 -14.20
N VAL A 72 -1.11 0.15 -13.36
CA VAL A 72 -1.15 0.01 -11.90
C VAL A 72 -2.52 0.44 -11.41
N LEU A 73 -3.17 -0.40 -10.65
CA LEU A 73 -4.39 -0.09 -9.91
C LEU A 73 -4.03 0.38 -8.50
N HIS A 74 -4.53 1.55 -8.09
CA HIS A 74 -4.14 2.17 -6.82
C HIS A 74 -5.32 2.79 -6.09
N TRP A 75 -5.27 2.78 -4.76
CA TRP A 75 -6.34 3.32 -3.92
C TRP A 75 -6.35 4.86 -3.87
N ARG A 76 -5.20 5.50 -4.08
CA ARG A 76 -5.08 6.96 -4.04
C ARG A 76 -5.64 7.57 -5.32
N LYS A 77 -6.15 8.78 -5.18
CA LYS A 77 -6.62 9.57 -6.31
C LYS A 77 -5.44 10.05 -7.16
N GLY A 78 -5.45 9.69 -8.43
CA GLY A 78 -4.49 10.13 -9.44
C GLY A 78 -5.11 11.09 -10.45
N VAL A 79 -4.59 11.09 -11.67
CA VAL A 79 -5.07 11.88 -12.80
C VAL A 79 -6.28 11.20 -13.44
N GLY A 80 -7.21 11.98 -14.01
CA GLY A 80 -8.41 11.48 -14.68
C GLY A 80 -9.68 11.69 -13.87
N ILE A 81 -10.78 11.14 -14.38
CA ILE A 81 -12.12 11.29 -13.81
C ILE A 81 -12.27 10.38 -12.59
N GLU A 82 -12.85 10.92 -11.51
CA GLU A 82 -13.40 10.10 -10.43
C GLU A 82 -14.82 9.73 -10.81
N SER A 83 -15.00 8.47 -11.20
CA SER A 83 -16.29 7.96 -11.62
C SER A 83 -17.22 7.68 -10.44
N GLU A 84 -18.51 7.50 -10.71
CA GLU A 84 -19.39 6.80 -9.78
C GLU A 84 -18.89 5.35 -9.56
N THR A 85 -19.08 4.82 -8.35
CA THR A 85 -18.68 3.45 -8.03
C THR A 85 -19.55 2.44 -8.75
N PRO A 86 -18.98 1.37 -9.35
CA PRO A 86 -19.75 0.39 -10.08
C PRO A 86 -20.61 -0.48 -9.17
N ASN A 87 -21.72 -0.97 -9.70
CA ASN A 87 -22.58 -1.93 -9.02
C ASN A 87 -22.46 -3.29 -9.70
N TYR A 88 -22.18 -4.31 -8.90
CA TYR A 88 -22.16 -5.70 -9.35
C TYR A 88 -23.41 -6.43 -8.84
N ILE A 89 -23.74 -7.56 -9.47
CA ILE A 89 -24.85 -8.41 -9.04
C ILE A 89 -24.32 -9.79 -8.66
N TRP A 90 -24.68 -10.26 -7.47
CA TRP A 90 -24.39 -11.59 -6.97
C TRP A 90 -25.67 -12.25 -6.48
N ARG A 91 -26.06 -13.35 -7.15
CA ARG A 91 -27.28 -14.11 -6.81
C ARG A 91 -28.54 -13.21 -6.74
N GLY A 92 -28.64 -12.25 -7.67
CA GLY A 92 -29.75 -11.30 -7.75
C GLY A 92 -29.69 -10.12 -6.77
N ASN A 93 -28.66 -10.04 -5.92
CA ASN A 93 -28.47 -8.94 -4.99
C ASN A 93 -27.33 -8.02 -5.44
N LYS A 94 -27.48 -6.73 -5.12
CA LYS A 94 -26.42 -5.74 -5.34
C LYS A 94 -25.22 -6.04 -4.47
N VAL A 95 -24.03 -6.00 -5.08
CA VAL A 95 -22.73 -6.01 -4.39
C VAL A 95 -22.04 -4.68 -4.65
N ASN A 96 -21.63 -4.01 -3.59
CA ASN A 96 -20.94 -2.75 -3.67
C ASN A 96 -19.48 -2.96 -4.12
N ALA A 97 -18.89 -1.91 -4.67
CA ALA A 97 -17.46 -1.83 -4.95
C ALA A 97 -17.00 -0.41 -4.66
N GLY A 98 -15.69 -0.24 -4.40
CA GLY A 98 -15.08 1.07 -4.36
C GLY A 98 -14.72 1.57 -5.76
N TRP A 99 -13.97 2.67 -5.83
CA TRP A 99 -13.41 3.19 -7.09
C TRP A 99 -12.35 2.26 -7.70
N VAL A 100 -11.84 1.32 -6.92
CA VAL A 100 -10.93 0.25 -7.33
C VAL A 100 -11.19 -0.98 -6.49
N THR A 101 -11.23 -2.15 -7.14
CA THR A 101 -11.23 -3.47 -6.50
C THR A 101 -10.32 -4.39 -7.29
N THR A 102 -9.49 -5.19 -6.61
CA THR A 102 -8.45 -5.98 -7.27
C THR A 102 -8.48 -7.47 -6.97
N PHE A 103 -9.34 -7.92 -6.00
CA PHE A 103 -9.51 -9.35 -5.73
C PHE A 103 -10.52 -9.99 -6.68
N ASN A 104 -10.51 -9.56 -7.94
CA ASN A 104 -11.37 -10.04 -9.02
C ASN A 104 -10.52 -10.30 -10.25
N LYS A 105 -10.99 -11.20 -11.14
CA LYS A 105 -10.36 -11.37 -12.45
C LYS A 105 -10.61 -10.16 -13.36
N TYR A 106 -11.85 -9.66 -13.36
CA TYR A 106 -12.24 -8.45 -14.08
C TYR A 106 -12.79 -7.44 -13.09
N ALA A 107 -12.41 -6.18 -13.23
CA ALA A 107 -12.89 -5.10 -12.39
C ALA A 107 -13.29 -3.88 -13.23
N VAL A 108 -14.35 -3.20 -12.80
CA VAL A 108 -14.66 -1.86 -13.27
C VAL A 108 -14.11 -0.89 -12.24
N VAL A 109 -13.19 -0.04 -12.67
CA VAL A 109 -12.45 0.89 -11.81
C VAL A 109 -12.59 2.32 -12.32
N SER A 110 -12.32 3.29 -11.48
CA SER A 110 -12.30 4.69 -11.87
C SER A 110 -11.03 5.03 -12.64
N GLU A 111 -11.10 5.88 -13.67
CA GLU A 111 -9.96 6.33 -14.46
C GLU A 111 -8.82 6.83 -13.56
N ASN A 112 -9.14 7.65 -12.56
CA ASN A 112 -8.15 8.21 -11.64
C ASN A 112 -7.61 7.23 -10.58
N ARG A 113 -7.92 5.95 -10.70
CA ARG A 113 -7.34 4.84 -9.92
C ARG A 113 -6.45 3.94 -10.78
N CYS A 114 -6.16 4.38 -12.00
CA CYS A 114 -5.29 3.70 -12.94
C CYS A 114 -4.13 4.61 -13.34
N THR A 115 -2.93 4.03 -13.37
CA THR A 115 -1.75 4.71 -13.95
C THR A 115 -1.11 3.78 -14.97
N SER A 116 -1.02 4.23 -16.22
CA SER A 116 -0.37 3.48 -17.30
C SER A 116 1.12 3.32 -17.02
N VAL A 117 1.66 2.14 -17.30
CA VAL A 117 3.08 1.79 -17.17
C VAL A 117 3.56 1.12 -18.46
N PRO A 118 4.89 1.09 -18.73
CA PRO A 118 5.44 0.37 -19.88
C PRO A 118 4.98 -1.10 -19.91
N GLN A 119 4.77 -1.63 -21.11
CA GLN A 119 4.24 -2.99 -21.32
C GLN A 119 5.16 -4.10 -20.82
N ASP A 120 6.46 -3.83 -20.72
CA ASP A 120 7.51 -4.72 -20.22
C ASP A 120 7.73 -4.61 -18.70
N THR A 121 6.94 -3.80 -18.00
CA THR A 121 7.01 -3.69 -16.54
C THR A 121 6.64 -5.03 -15.89
N ASP A 122 7.46 -5.46 -14.93
CA ASP A 122 7.15 -6.62 -14.11
C ASP A 122 5.81 -6.41 -13.37
N ARG A 123 4.87 -7.35 -13.56
CA ARG A 123 3.49 -7.21 -13.07
C ARG A 123 3.38 -7.31 -11.56
N GLU A 124 4.24 -8.08 -10.91
CA GLU A 124 4.24 -8.23 -9.44
C GLU A 124 4.77 -6.95 -8.80
N LEU A 125 5.87 -6.40 -9.36
CA LEU A 125 6.40 -5.11 -8.94
C LEU A 125 5.39 -3.99 -9.19
N ALA A 126 4.76 -3.96 -10.37
CA ALA A 126 3.73 -2.97 -10.72
C ALA A 126 2.58 -2.95 -9.71
N ALA A 127 2.10 -4.11 -9.28
CA ALA A 127 1.02 -4.21 -8.29
C ALA A 127 1.38 -3.51 -6.95
N LEU A 128 2.63 -3.62 -6.49
CA LEU A 128 3.08 -3.02 -5.23
C LEU A 128 3.10 -1.48 -5.26
N PHE A 129 3.19 -0.86 -6.44
CA PHE A 129 3.04 0.59 -6.58
C PHE A 129 1.63 1.09 -6.27
N GLY A 130 0.64 0.19 -6.27
CA GLY A 130 -0.75 0.53 -5.94
C GLY A 130 -0.97 0.95 -4.49
N CYS A 131 -0.11 0.49 -3.55
CA CYS A 131 -0.20 0.82 -2.13
C CYS A 131 1.15 0.83 -1.43
N ALA A 132 1.83 -0.33 -1.33
CA ALA A 132 2.95 -0.53 -0.41
C ALA A 132 4.13 0.41 -0.67
N ILE A 133 4.61 0.48 -1.93
CA ILE A 133 5.77 1.30 -2.31
C ILE A 133 5.44 2.78 -2.14
N THR A 134 4.34 3.25 -2.76
CA THR A 134 3.96 4.66 -2.71
C THR A 134 3.65 5.15 -1.30
N THR A 135 3.14 4.28 -0.43
CA THR A 135 2.92 4.60 0.98
C THR A 135 4.24 4.78 1.72
N GLY A 136 5.17 3.82 1.61
CA GLY A 136 6.46 3.89 2.30
C GLY A 136 7.29 5.11 1.88
N PHE A 137 7.40 5.35 0.58
CA PHE A 137 8.10 6.52 0.04
C PHE A 137 7.42 7.84 0.43
N GLY A 138 6.07 7.88 0.37
CA GLY A 138 5.30 9.05 0.75
C GLY A 138 5.44 9.43 2.24
N VAL A 139 5.64 8.45 3.12
CA VAL A 139 5.94 8.71 4.54
C VAL A 139 7.25 9.49 4.68
N ILE A 140 8.28 9.09 3.97
CA ILE A 140 9.60 9.77 4.03
C ILE A 140 9.54 11.15 3.39
N GLU A 141 9.02 11.26 2.18
CA GLU A 141 9.04 12.50 1.39
C GLU A 141 8.04 13.54 1.92
N ASN A 142 6.79 13.13 2.19
CA ASN A 142 5.71 14.07 2.44
C ASN A 142 5.42 14.29 3.93
N ASN A 143 5.54 13.25 4.75
CA ASN A 143 5.22 13.32 6.17
C ASN A 143 6.45 13.64 7.01
N ALA A 144 7.48 12.80 6.98
CA ALA A 144 8.71 13.01 7.74
C ALA A 144 9.55 14.15 7.14
N LYS A 145 9.53 14.31 5.82
CA LYS A 145 10.39 15.28 5.08
C LYS A 145 11.86 15.10 5.44
N LEU A 146 12.27 13.82 5.48
CA LEU A 146 13.57 13.38 5.94
C LEU A 146 14.70 14.03 5.14
N LYS A 147 15.67 14.61 5.83
CA LYS A 147 16.82 15.26 5.22
C LYS A 147 18.05 14.37 5.22
N ILE A 148 18.99 14.67 4.35
CA ILE A 148 20.28 13.99 4.28
C ILE A 148 20.97 14.02 5.64
N GLY A 149 21.39 12.84 6.13
CA GLY A 149 22.11 12.67 7.39
C GLY A 149 21.23 12.62 8.63
N GLU A 150 19.93 12.87 8.53
CA GLU A 150 19.01 12.66 9.66
C GLU A 150 18.89 11.19 10.02
N SER A 151 18.76 10.94 11.32
CA SER A 151 18.57 9.61 11.89
C SER A 151 17.10 9.18 11.86
N ILE A 152 16.85 7.89 11.65
CA ILE A 152 15.50 7.36 11.63
C ILE A 152 15.41 5.99 12.29
N VAL A 153 14.36 5.79 13.09
CA VAL A 153 13.94 4.46 13.54
C VAL A 153 12.59 4.08 12.94
N VAL A 154 12.48 2.84 12.50
CA VAL A 154 11.26 2.26 11.92
C VAL A 154 10.86 1.02 12.71
N PHE A 155 9.76 1.10 13.43
CA PHE A 155 9.15 -0.02 14.13
C PHE A 155 8.20 -0.77 13.18
N GLY A 156 8.46 -2.07 13.00
CA GLY A 156 7.77 -2.95 12.07
C GLY A 156 8.41 -2.97 10.69
N ALA A 157 9.20 -4.01 10.40
CA ALA A 157 9.85 -4.25 9.11
C ALA A 157 8.99 -5.17 8.21
N GLY A 158 7.66 -4.95 8.18
CA GLY A 158 6.74 -5.56 7.20
C GLY A 158 6.80 -4.84 5.85
N GLY A 159 5.83 -5.11 4.95
CA GLY A 159 5.84 -4.55 3.59
C GLY A 159 5.97 -3.03 3.54
N ILE A 160 5.22 -2.28 4.36
CA ILE A 160 5.33 -0.82 4.44
C ILE A 160 6.67 -0.41 5.07
N GLY A 161 7.05 -1.01 6.20
CA GLY A 161 8.31 -0.67 6.90
C GLY A 161 9.54 -0.88 6.03
N LEU A 162 9.61 -1.95 5.24
CA LEU A 162 10.70 -2.19 4.30
C LEU A 162 10.78 -1.09 3.22
N ASN A 163 9.63 -0.62 2.71
CA ASN A 163 9.61 0.49 1.75
C ASN A 163 9.99 1.83 2.39
N ILE A 164 9.63 2.06 3.67
CA ILE A 164 10.09 3.22 4.45
C ILE A 164 11.62 3.19 4.60
N ILE A 165 12.19 2.04 4.98
CA ILE A 165 13.63 1.84 5.13
C ILE A 165 14.37 2.09 3.81
N GLN A 166 13.84 1.56 2.70
CA GLN A 166 14.40 1.78 1.37
C GLN A 166 14.37 3.26 0.98
N ALA A 167 13.25 3.94 1.21
CA ALA A 167 13.12 5.37 0.95
C ALA A 167 14.09 6.21 1.81
N ALA A 168 14.24 5.87 3.09
CA ALA A 168 15.20 6.51 3.99
C ALA A 168 16.65 6.32 3.51
N SER A 169 16.99 5.10 3.05
CA SER A 169 18.31 4.81 2.47
C SER A 169 18.59 5.64 1.21
N LEU A 170 17.62 5.75 0.31
CA LEU A 170 17.73 6.58 -0.90
C LEU A 170 17.82 8.08 -0.56
N SER A 171 17.26 8.50 0.57
CA SER A 171 17.36 9.87 1.09
C SER A 171 18.66 10.12 1.87
N SER A 172 19.59 9.14 1.91
CA SER A 172 20.86 9.24 2.62
C SER A 172 20.70 9.52 4.12
N ALA A 173 19.71 8.94 4.77
CA ALA A 173 19.53 9.00 6.21
C ALA A 173 20.62 8.19 6.95
N TRP A 174 21.00 8.61 8.16
CA TRP A 174 21.98 7.92 8.99
C TRP A 174 21.86 8.28 10.48
N PRO A 175 21.82 7.28 11.40
CA PRO A 175 21.59 5.86 11.13
C PRO A 175 20.13 5.56 10.71
N ILE A 176 19.93 4.42 10.04
CA ILE A 176 18.63 3.83 9.75
C ILE A 176 18.46 2.60 10.63
N ILE A 177 17.58 2.66 11.61
CA ILE A 177 17.38 1.63 12.61
C ILE A 177 16.05 0.91 12.33
N ALA A 178 16.11 -0.39 12.03
CA ALA A 178 14.92 -1.22 11.87
C ALA A 178 14.65 -2.04 13.13
N VAL A 179 13.42 -1.99 13.63
CA VAL A 179 12.97 -2.76 14.80
C VAL A 179 11.86 -3.71 14.39
N ASP A 180 11.99 -5.00 14.65
CA ASP A 180 10.95 -6.00 14.39
C ASP A 180 11.10 -7.19 15.36
N LEU A 181 10.06 -8.03 15.42
CA LEU A 181 10.05 -9.27 16.20
C LEU A 181 10.74 -10.45 15.48
N TYR A 182 10.95 -10.38 14.17
CA TYR A 182 11.38 -11.49 13.33
C TYR A 182 12.73 -11.22 12.64
N ASP A 183 13.72 -12.05 12.93
CA ASP A 183 15.06 -11.94 12.34
C ASP A 183 15.06 -12.01 10.81
N SER A 184 14.12 -12.79 10.22
CA SER A 184 13.97 -12.86 8.77
C SER A 184 13.60 -11.51 8.15
N ARG A 185 12.73 -10.74 8.79
CA ARG A 185 12.37 -9.37 8.36
C ARG A 185 13.51 -8.39 8.57
N LEU A 186 14.23 -8.52 9.68
CA LEU A 186 15.42 -7.71 9.96
C LEU A 186 16.55 -7.99 8.97
N GLY A 187 16.70 -9.24 8.52
CA GLY A 187 17.62 -9.59 7.43
C GLY A 187 17.26 -8.90 6.12
N LEU A 188 15.97 -8.87 5.76
CA LEU A 188 15.49 -8.12 4.59
C LEU A 188 15.69 -6.61 4.78
N ALA A 189 15.41 -6.07 5.96
CA ALA A 189 15.61 -4.65 6.25
C ALA A 189 17.06 -4.20 5.99
N LYS A 190 18.06 -5.03 6.33
CA LYS A 190 19.48 -4.76 5.99
C LYS A 190 19.69 -4.67 4.48
N ASN A 191 19.10 -5.58 3.70
CA ASN A 191 19.22 -5.57 2.25
C ASN A 191 18.58 -4.32 1.63
N PHE A 192 17.57 -3.76 2.29
CA PHE A 192 16.89 -2.52 1.87
C PHE A 192 17.52 -1.25 2.45
N GLY A 193 18.62 -1.35 3.18
CA GLY A 193 19.42 -0.20 3.60
C GLY A 193 19.37 0.15 5.10
N ALA A 194 18.75 -0.70 5.95
CA ALA A 194 18.85 -0.52 7.38
C ALA A 194 20.33 -0.69 7.82
N THR A 195 20.86 0.31 8.50
CA THR A 195 22.23 0.30 9.02
C THR A 195 22.34 -0.48 10.33
N HIS A 196 21.26 -0.48 11.11
CA HIS A 196 21.14 -1.18 12.37
C HIS A 196 19.82 -1.94 12.44
N THR A 197 19.80 -3.06 13.14
CA THR A 197 18.59 -3.86 13.34
C THR A 197 18.48 -4.28 14.81
N ILE A 198 17.26 -4.22 15.35
CA ILE A 198 16.96 -4.60 16.73
C ILE A 198 15.82 -5.62 16.71
N ASN A 199 16.08 -6.80 17.25
CA ASN A 199 15.00 -7.78 17.51
C ASN A 199 14.41 -7.49 18.90
N SER A 200 13.20 -6.91 18.92
CA SER A 200 12.52 -6.52 20.15
C SER A 200 11.99 -7.66 21.00
N LYS A 201 12.07 -8.92 20.55
CA LYS A 201 11.85 -10.09 21.42
C LYS A 201 13.04 -10.35 22.35
N ASN A 202 14.23 -9.99 21.92
CA ASN A 202 15.47 -10.36 22.59
C ASN A 202 16.11 -9.19 23.34
N PHE A 203 15.77 -7.95 22.95
CA PHE A 203 16.42 -6.74 23.46
C PHE A 203 15.39 -5.65 23.76
N ASP A 204 15.64 -4.84 24.77
CA ASP A 204 14.92 -3.58 24.99
C ASP A 204 15.24 -2.60 23.86
N SER A 205 14.22 -2.22 23.12
CA SER A 205 14.38 -1.39 21.93
C SER A 205 14.86 0.02 22.28
N ARG A 206 14.38 0.61 23.39
CA ARG A 206 14.76 1.95 23.85
C ARG A 206 16.24 1.99 24.23
N GLU A 207 16.69 1.01 25.02
CA GLU A 207 18.09 0.90 25.42
C GLU A 207 19.02 0.74 24.20
N MET A 208 18.62 -0.10 23.25
CA MET A 208 19.41 -0.33 22.06
C MET A 208 19.48 0.87 21.13
N ILE A 209 18.35 1.58 20.94
CA ILE A 209 18.31 2.83 20.16
C ILE A 209 19.21 3.87 20.81
N SER A 210 19.12 4.06 22.14
CA SER A 210 19.96 4.99 22.88
C SER A 210 21.45 4.69 22.72
N LYS A 211 21.84 3.40 22.75
CA LYS A 211 23.23 2.97 22.50
C LYS A 211 23.69 3.30 21.07
N ILE A 212 22.85 3.04 20.07
CA ILE A 212 23.16 3.33 18.67
C ILE A 212 23.32 4.84 18.47
N MET A 213 22.42 5.63 19.06
CA MET A 213 22.44 7.10 18.95
C MET A 213 23.61 7.75 19.72
N ASN A 214 24.22 7.02 20.67
CA ASN A 214 25.41 7.47 21.42
C ASN A 214 25.31 8.91 21.98
N GLY A 215 24.16 9.22 22.60
CA GLY A 215 23.88 10.53 23.19
C GLY A 215 23.33 11.59 22.24
N ASN A 216 23.18 11.29 20.97
CA ASN A 216 22.49 12.16 20.02
C ASN A 216 20.97 11.95 20.09
N PHE A 217 20.21 12.97 19.68
CA PHE A 217 18.77 12.85 19.52
C PHE A 217 18.43 12.09 18.24
N LEU A 218 17.31 11.36 18.27
CA LEU A 218 16.71 10.74 17.09
C LEU A 218 15.86 11.79 16.35
N ASP A 219 16.08 11.94 15.05
CA ASP A 219 15.37 12.96 14.27
C ASP A 219 13.96 12.49 13.88
N VAL A 220 13.82 11.21 13.47
CA VAL A 220 12.56 10.68 12.97
C VAL A 220 12.22 9.33 13.58
N PHE A 221 11.02 9.24 14.16
CA PHE A 221 10.44 8.00 14.68
C PHE A 221 9.23 7.62 13.84
N ILE A 222 9.22 6.38 13.30
CA ILE A 222 8.10 5.84 12.53
C ILE A 222 7.57 4.59 13.21
N ASP A 223 6.30 4.64 13.61
CA ASP A 223 5.55 3.44 14.00
C ASP A 223 4.74 2.91 12.82
N ASN A 224 4.93 1.64 12.51
CA ASN A 224 4.19 0.88 11.51
C ASN A 224 3.56 -0.40 12.12
N THR A 225 3.52 -0.47 13.46
CA THR A 225 2.95 -1.60 14.20
C THR A 225 1.53 -1.32 14.67
N GLY A 226 1.22 -0.07 14.99
CA GLY A 226 -0.04 0.37 15.59
C GLY A 226 -0.20 -0.06 17.05
N LEU A 227 0.89 -0.44 17.71
CA LEU A 227 0.87 -0.82 19.13
C LEU A 227 0.94 0.43 20.01
N PRO A 228 0.00 0.62 20.98
CA PRO A 228 -0.03 1.80 21.82
C PRO A 228 1.30 2.10 22.53
N GLU A 229 1.96 1.06 23.06
CA GLU A 229 3.24 1.18 23.76
C GLU A 229 4.39 1.67 22.85
N ILE A 230 4.33 1.35 21.56
CA ILE A 230 5.32 1.84 20.59
C ILE A 230 5.01 3.29 20.21
N ILE A 231 3.74 3.62 20.06
CA ILE A 231 3.32 5.01 19.80
C ILE A 231 3.72 5.92 20.95
N GLU A 232 3.47 5.50 22.19
CA GLU A 232 3.86 6.25 23.42
C GLU A 232 5.37 6.45 23.48
N MET A 233 6.16 5.42 23.17
CA MET A 233 7.63 5.51 23.12
C MET A 233 8.12 6.60 22.14
N GLY A 234 7.40 6.82 21.04
CA GLY A 234 7.78 7.84 20.05
C GLY A 234 7.61 9.29 20.50
N TYR A 235 6.92 9.53 21.63
CA TYR A 235 6.73 10.88 22.21
C TYR A 235 7.71 11.19 23.36
N GLU A 236 8.49 10.24 23.78
CA GLU A 236 9.50 10.38 24.85
C GLU A 236 10.91 10.65 24.27
#